data_379e2097693e8cb6cf4c5778ca6dc1e4
#
_entry.id   379e2097693e8cb6cf4c5778ca6dc1e4
#
_cell.length_a   1.000
_cell.length_b   1.000
_cell.length_c   1.000
_cell.angle_alpha   90.00
_cell.angle_beta   90.00
_cell.angle_gamma   90.00
#
_symmetry.space_group_name_H-M   'P 1'
#
loop_
_entity.id
_entity.type
_entity.pdbx_description
1 polymer ?
#
loop_
_entity_poly.entity_id
_entity_poly.type
_entity_poly.pdbx_seq_one_letter_code
_entity_poly.pdbx_strand_id
1 'polypeptide(L)'
;MRYVLLCPDDLLEHLAAGTTFPGDAPVYLVSRPALRGRLARAGASVMAGDPTDPDAYRRAAKHHRGAVVAATPPSRLARAVAAAREVFPDGPVLAVTDDGRAVPGATPVPLGALGESLIRPALDRACGRARVERIRAHFAEAERVLILMQDDPDPDAIASALALKTLLGRTRTSAPLCTFGTITRPENVAMCKILEIEVEEISAGEIAQFDRVAMVDVQPSFLEERFPDVDLVIDHHPVERPIKAHIKDVRPAYGATSTILVEYLRAADVKISQRLATALLYGIKSDTLGLERGGTKADLDAFAYLYLLANHNALRRIERPELSDAALDALAQGLARRRVLHGVFFSHLGSVAVADLVPQFADFGLQAEGVEWSVVSGVVGAEVHISIRNVGYVRSAGEITRAAFGDLGSAGGHRTMAKAVIPLARLGGEDGRGIQDRVVQRLLRALGFNGKG
;
A
#
# COMPACT_ATOMS: atom_id res chain seq x y z
N MET A 1 -16.26 1.48 -33.80
CA MET A 1 -16.63 2.91 -33.88
C MET A 1 -15.53 3.61 -34.64
N ARG A 2 -15.77 4.19 -35.81
CA ARG A 2 -14.73 4.89 -36.56
C ARG A 2 -14.73 6.36 -36.19
N TYR A 3 -13.58 6.93 -35.94
CA TYR A 3 -13.38 8.33 -35.61
C TYR A 3 -12.61 9.05 -36.71
N VAL A 4 -12.90 10.30 -36.94
CA VAL A 4 -12.10 11.19 -37.81
C VAL A 4 -11.08 11.90 -36.92
N LEU A 5 -9.79 11.61 -37.14
CA LEU A 5 -8.70 12.27 -36.44
C LEU A 5 -8.15 13.40 -37.31
N LEU A 6 -8.13 14.61 -36.73
CA LEU A 6 -7.58 15.80 -37.39
C LEU A 6 -6.27 16.18 -36.71
N CYS A 7 -5.15 15.97 -37.41
CA CYS A 7 -3.82 16.30 -36.91
C CYS A 7 -3.23 17.48 -37.70
N PRO A 8 -3.07 18.64 -37.06
CA PRO A 8 -2.49 19.78 -37.74
C PRO A 8 -0.98 20.00 -37.51
N ASP A 9 -0.34 19.30 -36.61
CA ASP A 9 1.10 19.45 -36.35
C ASP A 9 1.85 18.14 -36.11
N ASP A 10 3.21 18.25 -36.07
CA ASP A 10 4.10 17.09 -36.05
C ASP A 10 4.01 16.19 -34.80
N LEU A 11 3.60 16.75 -33.64
CA LEU A 11 3.44 15.96 -32.41
C LEU A 11 2.24 14.99 -32.51
N LEU A 12 1.13 15.47 -33.04
CA LEU A 12 -0.06 14.66 -33.25
C LEU A 12 0.14 13.60 -34.35
N GLU A 13 1.05 13.86 -35.29
CA GLU A 13 1.48 12.86 -36.30
C GLU A 13 2.13 11.64 -35.64
N HIS A 14 3.05 11.87 -34.69
CA HIS A 14 3.72 10.79 -33.96
C HIS A 14 2.74 10.00 -33.07
N LEU A 15 1.82 10.69 -32.44
CA LEU A 15 0.78 10.06 -31.61
C LEU A 15 -0.17 9.24 -32.46
N ALA A 16 -0.54 9.73 -33.66
CA ALA A 16 -1.43 9.06 -34.59
C ALA A 16 -0.80 7.80 -35.18
N ALA A 17 0.49 7.83 -35.53
CA ALA A 17 1.21 6.71 -36.11
C ALA A 17 1.39 5.52 -35.15
N GLY A 18 1.39 5.81 -33.79
CA GLY A 18 1.57 4.82 -32.76
C GLY A 18 0.28 4.32 -32.09
N THR A 19 -0.88 4.87 -32.44
CA THR A 19 -2.14 4.56 -31.75
C THR A 19 -2.97 3.54 -32.53
N THR A 20 -3.14 2.34 -32.00
CA THR A 20 -4.12 1.37 -32.50
C THR A 20 -5.48 1.69 -31.85
N PHE A 21 -6.44 2.07 -32.69
CA PHE A 21 -7.83 2.23 -32.23
C PHE A 21 -8.54 0.87 -32.31
N PRO A 22 -9.25 0.46 -31.25
CA PRO A 22 -10.08 -0.74 -31.32
C PRO A 22 -11.21 -0.52 -32.32
N GLY A 23 -11.19 -1.31 -33.38
CA GLY A 23 -12.16 -1.23 -34.47
C GLY A 23 -11.55 -0.75 -35.79
N ASP A 24 -12.37 -0.15 -36.65
CA ASP A 24 -11.95 0.33 -37.98
C ASP A 24 -10.96 1.50 -37.90
N ALA A 25 -9.97 1.51 -38.78
CA ALA A 25 -8.95 2.55 -38.85
C ALA A 25 -9.56 3.96 -39.03
N PRO A 26 -9.02 4.98 -38.32
CA PRO A 26 -9.47 6.37 -38.46
C PRO A 26 -9.11 6.92 -39.85
N VAL A 27 -9.89 7.89 -40.32
CA VAL A 27 -9.56 8.70 -41.49
C VAL A 27 -9.04 10.05 -41.00
N TYR A 28 -7.86 10.41 -41.49
CA TYR A 28 -7.21 11.69 -41.18
C TYR A 28 -7.63 12.75 -42.19
N LEU A 29 -8.35 13.77 -41.76
CA LEU A 29 -8.69 14.93 -42.60
C LEU A 29 -7.57 16.00 -42.41
N VAL A 30 -6.81 16.23 -43.49
CA VAL A 30 -5.58 17.04 -43.43
C VAL A 30 -5.57 18.11 -44.52
N SER A 31 -5.40 19.38 -44.11
CA SER A 31 -5.30 20.51 -45.04
C SER A 31 -3.89 20.68 -45.63
N ARG A 32 -2.82 20.28 -44.92
CA ARG A 32 -1.42 20.47 -45.35
C ARG A 32 -0.96 19.33 -46.25
N PRO A 33 -0.54 19.61 -47.51
CA PRO A 33 -0.09 18.55 -48.45
C PRO A 33 1.10 17.73 -47.94
N ALA A 34 2.10 18.41 -47.30
CA ALA A 34 3.30 17.75 -46.78
C ALA A 34 2.97 16.72 -45.67
N LEU A 35 2.11 17.09 -44.71
CA LEU A 35 1.65 16.22 -43.62
C LEU A 35 0.83 15.03 -44.19
N ARG A 36 -0.04 15.31 -45.15
CA ARG A 36 -0.83 14.28 -45.83
C ARG A 36 0.07 13.22 -46.48
N GLY A 37 1.14 13.67 -47.17
CA GLY A 37 2.10 12.75 -47.82
C GLY A 37 2.86 11.90 -46.82
N ARG A 38 3.19 12.41 -45.63
CA ARG A 38 3.86 11.65 -44.56
C ARG A 38 2.94 10.59 -43.95
N LEU A 39 1.72 10.98 -43.56
CA LEU A 39 0.73 10.05 -43.00
C LEU A 39 0.35 8.94 -43.99
N ALA A 40 0.17 9.26 -45.26
CA ALA A 40 -0.11 8.26 -46.30
C ALA A 40 1.04 7.25 -46.42
N ARG A 41 2.29 7.70 -46.38
CA ARG A 41 3.47 6.80 -46.40
C ARG A 41 3.58 5.93 -45.15
N ALA A 42 3.05 6.39 -44.02
CA ALA A 42 2.95 5.63 -42.78
C ALA A 42 1.76 4.64 -42.79
N GLY A 43 1.01 4.50 -43.90
CA GLY A 43 -0.11 3.57 -44.03
C GLY A 43 -1.43 4.09 -43.47
N ALA A 44 -1.53 5.38 -43.09
CA ALA A 44 -2.75 5.96 -42.60
C ALA A 44 -3.76 6.27 -43.70
N SER A 45 -5.05 6.10 -43.44
CA SER A 45 -6.13 6.53 -44.34
C SER A 45 -6.29 8.05 -44.25
N VAL A 46 -5.94 8.79 -45.32
CA VAL A 46 -5.86 10.25 -45.29
C VAL A 46 -6.77 10.86 -46.34
N MET A 47 -7.49 11.91 -46.00
CA MET A 47 -8.34 12.71 -46.85
C MET A 47 -7.89 14.18 -46.85
N ALA A 48 -7.88 14.80 -48.03
CA ALA A 48 -7.66 16.24 -48.12
C ALA A 48 -8.91 17.03 -47.74
N GLY A 49 -8.75 18.03 -46.86
CA GLY A 49 -9.86 18.93 -46.50
C GLY A 49 -9.47 19.96 -45.43
N ASP A 50 -10.22 21.06 -45.39
CA ASP A 50 -10.09 22.03 -44.31
C ASP A 50 -10.94 21.58 -43.12
N PRO A 51 -10.40 21.50 -41.92
CA PRO A 51 -11.16 21.14 -40.70
C PRO A 51 -12.29 22.10 -40.35
N THR A 52 -12.29 23.31 -40.88
CA THR A 52 -13.35 24.30 -40.66
C THR A 52 -14.49 24.22 -41.69
N ASP A 53 -14.39 23.30 -42.68
CA ASP A 53 -15.38 23.06 -43.71
C ASP A 53 -16.25 21.84 -43.37
N PRO A 54 -17.57 22.02 -43.11
CA PRO A 54 -18.47 20.88 -42.84
C PRO A 54 -18.51 19.86 -43.97
N ASP A 55 -18.34 20.27 -45.22
CA ASP A 55 -18.37 19.35 -46.39
C ASP A 55 -17.16 18.42 -46.40
N ALA A 56 -16.03 18.85 -45.83
CA ALA A 56 -14.89 17.98 -45.62
C ALA A 56 -15.23 16.82 -44.66
N TYR A 57 -15.94 17.11 -43.59
CA TYR A 57 -16.44 16.07 -42.67
C TYR A 57 -17.48 15.17 -43.31
N ARG A 58 -18.42 15.73 -44.07
CA ARG A 58 -19.43 14.93 -44.83
C ARG A 58 -18.80 13.95 -45.77
N ARG A 59 -17.74 14.34 -46.49
CA ARG A 59 -17.00 13.44 -47.38
C ARG A 59 -16.26 12.34 -46.61
N ALA A 60 -15.69 12.68 -45.42
CA ALA A 60 -14.98 11.73 -44.58
C ALA A 60 -15.94 10.81 -43.80
N ALA A 61 -17.15 11.29 -43.48
CA ALA A 61 -18.07 10.69 -42.56
C ALA A 61 -18.89 9.50 -43.03
N LYS A 62 -18.76 9.05 -44.30
CA LYS A 62 -19.62 7.98 -44.85
C LYS A 62 -19.77 6.72 -43.97
N HIS A 63 -18.84 6.51 -43.04
CA HIS A 63 -18.84 5.38 -42.11
C HIS A 63 -18.39 5.75 -40.67
N HIS A 64 -18.39 7.06 -40.30
CA HIS A 64 -17.88 7.55 -39.04
C HIS A 64 -19.00 8.12 -38.20
N ARG A 65 -18.88 8.04 -36.86
CA ARG A 65 -19.93 8.48 -35.90
C ARG A 65 -19.48 9.61 -34.98
N GLY A 66 -18.28 10.14 -35.18
CA GLY A 66 -17.75 11.23 -34.34
C GLY A 66 -16.43 11.74 -34.88
N ALA A 67 -15.90 12.77 -34.25
CA ALA A 67 -14.67 13.43 -34.62
C ALA A 67 -13.77 13.75 -33.43
N VAL A 68 -12.45 13.66 -33.65
CA VAL A 68 -11.45 14.26 -32.77
C VAL A 68 -10.85 15.45 -33.49
N VAL A 69 -11.04 16.65 -32.96
CA VAL A 69 -10.57 17.89 -33.55
C VAL A 69 -9.32 18.36 -32.84
N ALA A 70 -8.21 18.36 -33.55
CA ALA A 70 -6.97 18.94 -33.07
C ALA A 70 -6.55 20.03 -34.04
N ALA A 71 -6.94 21.24 -33.79
CA ALA A 71 -6.69 22.35 -34.69
C ALA A 71 -5.75 23.36 -34.03
N THR A 72 -4.70 23.72 -34.73
CA THR A 72 -3.88 24.87 -34.41
C THR A 72 -4.02 25.90 -35.52
N PRO A 73 -4.11 27.16 -35.23
CA PRO A 73 -4.10 27.81 -33.91
C PRO A 73 -5.46 27.69 -33.19
N PRO A 74 -5.51 27.99 -31.89
CA PRO A 74 -6.75 27.91 -31.09
C PRO A 74 -7.94 28.68 -31.68
N SER A 75 -7.68 29.78 -32.42
CA SER A 75 -8.70 30.56 -33.13
C SER A 75 -9.48 29.79 -34.21
N ARG A 76 -8.90 28.69 -34.74
CA ARG A 76 -9.58 27.81 -35.72
C ARG A 76 -10.32 26.64 -35.04
N LEU A 77 -9.92 26.29 -33.82
CA LEU A 77 -10.45 25.11 -33.11
C LEU A 77 -11.96 25.19 -32.93
N ALA A 78 -12.49 26.33 -32.45
CA ALA A 78 -13.91 26.50 -32.25
C ALA A 78 -14.73 26.35 -33.57
N ARG A 79 -14.20 26.88 -34.68
CA ARG A 79 -14.82 26.73 -35.99
C ARG A 79 -14.78 25.29 -36.50
N ALA A 80 -13.67 24.60 -36.29
CA ALA A 80 -13.52 23.21 -36.68
C ALA A 80 -14.44 22.30 -35.84
N VAL A 81 -14.61 22.58 -34.52
CA VAL A 81 -15.59 21.90 -33.68
C VAL A 81 -17.02 22.17 -34.15
N ALA A 82 -17.36 23.41 -34.49
CA ALA A 82 -18.67 23.74 -35.04
C ALA A 82 -18.97 22.98 -36.36
N ALA A 83 -18.00 22.93 -37.27
CA ALA A 83 -18.12 22.17 -38.53
C ALA A 83 -18.27 20.66 -38.28
N ALA A 84 -17.52 20.10 -37.32
CA ALA A 84 -17.67 18.72 -36.92
C ALA A 84 -19.05 18.41 -36.32
N ARG A 85 -19.55 19.32 -35.45
CA ARG A 85 -20.83 19.19 -34.78
C ARG A 85 -22.01 19.29 -35.70
N GLU A 86 -21.93 20.06 -36.80
CA GLU A 86 -22.92 20.10 -37.85
C GLU A 86 -23.13 18.75 -38.50
N VAL A 87 -22.06 17.97 -38.66
CA VAL A 87 -22.09 16.64 -39.30
C VAL A 87 -22.36 15.52 -38.28
N PHE A 88 -21.95 15.69 -37.04
CA PHE A 88 -22.15 14.74 -35.95
C PHE A 88 -22.93 15.37 -34.80
N PRO A 89 -24.21 15.70 -34.96
CA PRO A 89 -24.98 16.42 -33.92
C PRO A 89 -25.05 15.67 -32.60
N ASP A 90 -25.22 14.35 -32.65
CA ASP A 90 -25.32 13.47 -31.46
C ASP A 90 -24.04 12.62 -31.24
N GLY A 91 -23.07 12.73 -32.12
CA GLY A 91 -21.83 11.97 -32.05
C GLY A 91 -20.80 12.56 -31.07
N PRO A 92 -19.84 11.76 -30.60
CA PRO A 92 -18.75 12.29 -29.80
C PRO A 92 -17.85 13.22 -30.62
N VAL A 93 -17.68 14.46 -30.15
CA VAL A 93 -16.70 15.41 -30.70
C VAL A 93 -15.73 15.75 -29.57
N LEU A 94 -14.45 15.41 -29.75
CA LEU A 94 -13.38 15.75 -28.82
C LEU A 94 -12.56 16.91 -29.38
N ALA A 95 -12.14 17.85 -28.53
CA ALA A 95 -11.29 18.96 -28.89
C ALA A 95 -9.97 18.88 -28.15
N VAL A 96 -8.86 18.75 -28.86
CA VAL A 96 -7.52 18.77 -28.25
C VAL A 96 -7.13 20.22 -27.98
N THR A 97 -6.85 20.54 -26.71
CA THR A 97 -6.55 21.90 -26.24
C THR A 97 -5.25 21.90 -25.43
N ASP A 98 -4.55 23.03 -25.38
CA ASP A 98 -3.30 23.14 -24.61
C ASP A 98 -3.58 23.09 -23.11
N ASP A 99 -4.64 23.74 -22.66
CA ASP A 99 -4.94 24.02 -21.25
C ASP A 99 -6.25 23.42 -20.71
N GLY A 100 -6.94 22.61 -21.54
CA GLY A 100 -8.21 22.00 -21.16
C GLY A 100 -9.42 22.95 -21.16
N ARG A 101 -9.30 24.15 -21.71
CA ARG A 101 -10.43 25.09 -21.80
C ARG A 101 -11.59 24.48 -22.56
N ALA A 102 -12.78 24.78 -22.06
CA ALA A 102 -14.01 24.32 -22.68
C ALA A 102 -14.14 24.90 -24.10
N VAL A 103 -14.45 24.02 -25.05
CA VAL A 103 -14.80 24.40 -26.42
C VAL A 103 -16.26 24.04 -26.62
N PRO A 104 -17.15 25.02 -26.88
CA PRO A 104 -18.56 24.73 -27.06
C PRO A 104 -18.82 23.65 -28.11
N GLY A 105 -19.61 22.65 -27.75
CA GLY A 105 -19.94 21.55 -28.64
C GLY A 105 -18.92 20.39 -28.68
N ALA A 106 -17.85 20.43 -27.88
CA ALA A 106 -16.89 19.33 -27.78
C ALA A 106 -16.46 19.04 -26.34
N THR A 107 -16.00 17.83 -26.09
CA THR A 107 -15.31 17.48 -24.83
C THR A 107 -13.84 17.86 -24.96
N PRO A 108 -13.29 18.71 -24.09
CA PRO A 108 -11.89 19.11 -24.18
C PRO A 108 -10.97 17.97 -23.75
N VAL A 109 -9.86 17.80 -24.46
CA VAL A 109 -8.76 16.87 -24.15
C VAL A 109 -7.49 17.70 -24.00
N PRO A 110 -7.03 18.01 -22.78
CA PRO A 110 -5.84 18.84 -22.58
C PRO A 110 -4.57 18.08 -22.98
N LEU A 111 -3.69 18.71 -23.77
CA LEU A 111 -2.38 18.14 -24.14
C LEU A 111 -1.50 17.89 -22.90
N GLY A 112 -1.63 18.70 -21.86
CA GLY A 112 -0.96 18.50 -20.58
C GLY A 112 -1.28 17.14 -19.93
N ALA A 113 -2.50 16.59 -20.17
CA ALA A 113 -2.87 15.27 -19.69
C ALA A 113 -2.04 14.14 -20.34
N LEU A 114 -1.52 14.34 -21.55
CA LEU A 114 -0.58 13.41 -22.21
C LEU A 114 0.76 13.39 -21.47
N GLY A 115 1.23 14.54 -20.98
CA GLY A 115 2.43 14.64 -20.15
C GLY A 115 2.27 13.85 -18.85
N GLU A 116 1.17 14.05 -18.14
CA GLU A 116 0.88 13.36 -16.88
C GLU A 116 0.59 11.86 -17.08
N SER A 117 -0.10 11.47 -18.15
CA SER A 117 -0.51 10.07 -18.34
C SER A 117 0.55 9.20 -19.03
N LEU A 118 1.45 9.76 -19.82
CA LEU A 118 2.42 9.01 -20.59
C LEU A 118 3.87 9.33 -20.24
N ILE A 119 4.23 10.63 -20.20
CA ILE A 119 5.63 11.04 -20.01
C ILE A 119 6.05 10.85 -18.55
N ARG A 120 5.23 11.29 -17.60
CA ARG A 120 5.56 11.19 -16.18
C ARG A 120 5.75 9.73 -15.72
N PRO A 121 4.85 8.78 -16.00
CA PRO A 121 5.07 7.38 -15.65
C PRO A 121 6.30 6.75 -16.35
N ALA A 122 6.64 7.23 -17.56
CA ALA A 122 7.85 6.77 -18.26
C ALA A 122 9.13 7.30 -17.57
N LEU A 123 9.13 8.58 -17.15
CA LEU A 123 10.22 9.17 -16.39
C LEU A 123 10.37 8.49 -15.02
N ASP A 124 9.28 8.27 -14.31
CA ASP A 124 9.30 7.61 -13.00
C ASP A 124 9.88 6.20 -13.12
N ARG A 125 9.51 5.44 -14.15
CA ARG A 125 10.11 4.13 -14.44
C ARG A 125 11.60 4.23 -14.77
N ALA A 126 12.02 5.21 -15.57
CA ALA A 126 13.42 5.40 -15.93
C ALA A 126 14.26 5.78 -14.69
N CYS A 127 13.76 6.68 -13.85
CA CYS A 127 14.39 7.05 -12.57
C CYS A 127 14.46 5.86 -11.61
N GLY A 128 13.38 5.07 -11.52
CA GLY A 128 13.34 3.84 -10.73
C GLY A 128 14.38 2.82 -11.21
N ARG A 129 14.50 2.62 -12.54
CA ARG A 129 15.52 1.72 -13.13
C ARG A 129 16.93 2.17 -12.79
N ALA A 130 17.27 3.44 -12.96
CA ALA A 130 18.58 3.97 -12.62
C ALA A 130 18.92 3.80 -11.13
N ARG A 131 17.90 3.94 -10.25
CA ARG A 131 18.07 3.71 -8.81
C ARG A 131 18.32 2.23 -8.50
N VAL A 132 17.58 1.32 -9.12
CA VAL A 132 17.80 -0.12 -8.97
C VAL A 132 19.18 -0.53 -9.46
N GLU A 133 19.62 -0.01 -10.61
CA GLU A 133 20.96 -0.28 -11.15
C GLU A 133 22.05 0.16 -10.18
N ARG A 134 21.90 1.35 -9.56
CA ARG A 134 22.83 1.83 -8.53
C ARG A 134 22.85 0.93 -7.29
N ILE A 135 21.67 0.47 -6.83
CA ILE A 135 21.59 -0.49 -5.72
C ILE A 135 22.27 -1.79 -6.10
N ARG A 136 21.94 -2.39 -7.24
CA ARG A 136 22.54 -3.64 -7.70
C ARG A 136 24.07 -3.54 -7.84
N ALA A 137 24.57 -2.45 -8.41
CA ALA A 137 26.00 -2.21 -8.56
C ALA A 137 26.72 -2.14 -7.20
N HIS A 138 26.11 -1.50 -6.19
CA HIS A 138 26.68 -1.41 -4.85
C HIS A 138 26.80 -2.76 -4.15
N PHE A 139 25.85 -3.68 -4.41
CA PHE A 139 25.84 -5.02 -3.82
C PHE A 139 26.49 -6.10 -4.71
N ALA A 140 26.98 -5.76 -5.90
CA ALA A 140 27.41 -6.75 -6.90
C ALA A 140 28.57 -7.62 -6.42
N GLU A 141 29.55 -7.03 -5.76
CA GLU A 141 30.79 -7.71 -5.30
C GLU A 141 30.64 -8.35 -3.91
N ALA A 142 29.56 -8.10 -3.18
CA ALA A 142 29.34 -8.70 -1.88
C ALA A 142 29.06 -10.20 -2.02
N GLU A 143 29.71 -11.04 -1.26
CA GLU A 143 29.40 -12.48 -1.20
C GLU A 143 28.16 -12.70 -0.33
N ARG A 144 28.11 -12.04 0.84
CA ARG A 144 27.01 -12.13 1.81
C ARG A 144 26.42 -10.75 2.12
N VAL A 145 25.11 -10.62 1.95
CA VAL A 145 24.35 -9.40 2.23
C VAL A 145 23.40 -9.67 3.38
N LEU A 146 23.48 -8.91 4.46
CA LEU A 146 22.49 -8.92 5.51
C LEU A 146 21.28 -8.10 5.06
N ILE A 147 20.09 -8.72 5.00
CA ILE A 147 18.83 -7.98 4.86
C ILE A 147 18.14 -7.98 6.23
N LEU A 148 18.21 -6.85 6.90
CA LEU A 148 17.79 -6.70 8.29
C LEU A 148 16.44 -5.99 8.37
N MET A 149 15.57 -6.54 9.20
CA MET A 149 14.26 -6.02 9.59
C MET A 149 14.26 -5.64 11.08
N GLN A 150 13.18 -5.01 11.53
CA GLN A 150 12.94 -4.75 12.96
C GLN A 150 12.78 -6.03 13.79
N ASP A 151 12.86 -5.89 15.11
CA ASP A 151 12.52 -6.97 16.03
C ASP A 151 11.02 -7.30 15.92
N ASP A 152 10.66 -8.60 15.90
CA ASP A 152 9.29 -9.08 15.64
C ASP A 152 8.69 -8.45 14.37
N PRO A 153 9.32 -8.66 13.18
CA PRO A 153 8.98 -7.97 11.94
C PRO A 153 7.53 -8.22 11.54
N ASP A 154 6.90 -7.17 11.07
CA ASP A 154 5.54 -7.22 10.57
C ASP A 154 5.46 -7.70 9.10
N PRO A 155 4.26 -7.86 8.53
CA PRO A 155 4.13 -8.33 7.15
C PRO A 155 4.81 -7.44 6.11
N ASP A 156 4.87 -6.12 6.32
CA ASP A 156 5.52 -5.22 5.38
C ASP A 156 7.03 -5.37 5.39
N ALA A 157 7.65 -5.45 6.56
CA ALA A 157 9.06 -5.74 6.71
C ALA A 157 9.45 -7.07 6.04
N ILE A 158 8.70 -8.16 6.34
CA ILE A 158 8.96 -9.49 5.78
C ILE A 158 8.83 -9.50 4.25
N ALA A 159 7.78 -8.89 3.71
CA ALA A 159 7.55 -8.81 2.27
C ALA A 159 8.61 -7.96 1.58
N SER A 160 8.97 -6.83 2.16
CA SER A 160 10.00 -5.92 1.66
C SER A 160 11.37 -6.57 1.64
N ALA A 161 11.74 -7.34 2.68
CA ALA A 161 12.97 -8.10 2.71
C ALA A 161 13.03 -9.17 1.61
N LEU A 162 11.94 -9.92 1.41
CA LEU A 162 11.83 -10.90 0.31
C LEU A 162 11.92 -10.23 -1.06
N ALA A 163 11.30 -9.05 -1.22
CA ALA A 163 11.34 -8.28 -2.45
C ALA A 163 12.74 -7.76 -2.75
N LEU A 164 13.44 -7.21 -1.77
CA LEU A 164 14.82 -6.75 -1.94
C LEU A 164 15.76 -7.91 -2.31
N LYS A 165 15.66 -9.06 -1.64
CA LYS A 165 16.41 -10.27 -2.01
C LYS A 165 16.18 -10.65 -3.47
N THR A 166 14.92 -10.64 -3.89
CA THR A 166 14.53 -10.94 -5.30
C THR A 166 15.09 -9.90 -6.26
N LEU A 167 15.01 -8.61 -5.92
CA LEU A 167 15.55 -7.50 -6.70
C LEU A 167 17.04 -7.61 -6.92
N LEU A 168 17.78 -8.03 -5.89
CA LEU A 168 19.24 -8.25 -5.94
C LEU A 168 19.63 -9.54 -6.67
N GLY A 169 18.66 -10.41 -7.00
CA GLY A 169 18.94 -11.72 -7.61
C GLY A 169 19.70 -12.67 -6.71
N ARG A 170 19.51 -12.55 -5.39
CA ARG A 170 20.24 -13.31 -4.37
C ARG A 170 19.45 -14.52 -3.89
N THR A 171 20.20 -15.50 -3.36
CA THR A 171 19.67 -16.71 -2.73
C THR A 171 19.52 -16.51 -1.21
N ARG A 172 18.96 -17.49 -0.53
CA ARG A 172 18.90 -17.50 0.93
C ARG A 172 20.28 -17.40 1.58
N THR A 173 21.25 -18.16 1.08
CA THR A 173 22.60 -18.21 1.64
C THR A 173 23.40 -16.94 1.40
N SER A 174 23.21 -16.28 0.25
CA SER A 174 23.94 -15.05 -0.09
C SER A 174 23.22 -13.76 0.38
N ALA A 175 21.92 -13.84 0.75
CA ALA A 175 21.17 -12.74 1.35
C ALA A 175 20.05 -13.30 2.25
N PRO A 176 20.38 -13.76 3.47
CA PRO A 176 19.37 -14.16 4.45
C PRO A 176 18.51 -12.97 4.86
N LEU A 177 17.25 -13.23 5.20
CA LEU A 177 16.35 -12.26 5.80
C LEU A 177 16.46 -12.39 7.30
N CYS A 178 16.87 -11.33 7.99
CA CYS A 178 17.24 -11.41 9.40
C CYS A 178 16.50 -10.41 10.28
N THR A 179 16.37 -10.76 11.54
CA THR A 179 15.87 -9.92 12.64
C THR A 179 16.68 -10.21 13.90
N PHE A 180 16.67 -9.29 14.88
CA PHE A 180 17.25 -9.56 16.21
C PHE A 180 16.28 -10.19 17.19
N GLY A 181 15.00 -10.25 16.84
CA GLY A 181 13.95 -10.84 17.65
C GLY A 181 13.24 -11.99 16.97
N THR A 182 12.36 -12.65 17.70
CA THR A 182 11.56 -13.76 17.21
C THR A 182 10.24 -13.27 16.65
N ILE A 183 9.77 -13.84 15.55
CA ILE A 183 8.43 -13.57 15.01
C ILE A 183 7.39 -14.21 15.93
N THR A 184 6.56 -13.39 16.55
CA THR A 184 5.60 -13.85 17.58
C THR A 184 4.15 -13.79 17.13
N ARG A 185 3.80 -12.86 16.26
CA ARG A 185 2.40 -12.67 15.82
C ARG A 185 1.94 -13.83 14.95
N PRO A 186 0.76 -14.44 15.26
CA PRO A 186 0.27 -15.62 14.55
C PRO A 186 0.15 -15.43 13.04
N GLU A 187 -0.29 -14.26 12.60
CA GLU A 187 -0.42 -13.93 11.17
C GLU A 187 0.95 -13.83 10.48
N ASN A 188 1.99 -13.32 11.16
CA ASN A 188 3.34 -13.22 10.61
C ASN A 188 4.01 -14.61 10.54
N VAL A 189 3.80 -15.43 11.57
CA VAL A 189 4.22 -16.84 11.58
C VAL A 189 3.50 -17.61 10.46
N ALA A 190 2.19 -17.41 10.30
CA ALA A 190 1.40 -18.03 9.23
C ALA A 190 1.88 -17.57 7.84
N MET A 191 2.20 -16.28 7.67
CA MET A 191 2.76 -15.74 6.43
C MET A 191 4.07 -16.44 6.07
N CYS A 192 5.00 -16.52 7.02
CA CYS A 192 6.28 -17.19 6.82
C CYS A 192 6.09 -18.67 6.46
N LYS A 193 5.22 -19.39 7.17
CA LYS A 193 4.93 -20.81 6.94
C LYS A 193 4.24 -21.05 5.60
N ILE A 194 3.18 -20.32 5.28
CA ILE A 194 2.36 -20.53 4.07
C ILE A 194 3.09 -20.11 2.80
N LEU A 195 3.89 -19.04 2.90
CA LEU A 195 4.68 -18.54 1.78
C LEU A 195 6.12 -19.07 1.79
N GLU A 196 6.46 -20.00 2.68
CA GLU A 196 7.80 -20.60 2.80
C GLU A 196 8.91 -19.53 2.89
N ILE A 197 8.66 -18.45 3.64
CA ILE A 197 9.64 -17.37 3.87
C ILE A 197 10.43 -17.73 5.13
N GLU A 198 11.71 -17.91 4.98
CA GLU A 198 12.59 -18.18 6.11
C GLU A 198 13.22 -16.87 6.56
N VAL A 199 13.03 -16.57 7.84
CA VAL A 199 13.63 -15.44 8.57
C VAL A 199 14.53 -16.00 9.64
N GLU A 200 15.75 -15.50 9.71
CA GLU A 200 16.80 -15.96 10.64
C GLU A 200 16.93 -14.94 11.79
N GLU A 201 16.96 -15.45 13.02
CA GLU A 201 17.31 -14.63 14.18
C GLU A 201 18.83 -14.55 14.28
N ILE A 202 19.38 -13.34 14.41
CA ILE A 202 20.83 -13.11 14.52
C ILE A 202 21.14 -12.23 15.72
N SER A 203 22.32 -12.37 16.25
CA SER A 203 22.89 -11.48 17.26
C SER A 203 23.68 -10.33 16.61
N ALA A 204 23.87 -9.24 17.35
CA ALA A 204 24.69 -8.12 16.88
C ALA A 204 26.14 -8.52 16.56
N GLY A 205 26.68 -9.56 17.22
CA GLY A 205 28.03 -10.06 16.94
C GLY A 205 28.17 -10.76 15.58
N GLU A 206 27.07 -11.24 15.01
CA GLU A 206 27.08 -11.94 13.72
C GLU A 206 27.04 -11.01 12.51
N ILE A 207 26.77 -9.71 12.72
CA ILE A 207 26.73 -8.71 11.63
C ILE A 207 28.08 -8.66 10.87
N ALA A 208 29.19 -8.82 11.59
CA ALA A 208 30.54 -8.81 11.00
C ALA A 208 30.80 -9.93 9.98
N GLN A 209 29.90 -10.93 9.88
CA GLN A 209 29.99 -12.00 8.87
C GLN A 209 29.46 -11.60 7.49
N PHE A 210 28.89 -10.40 7.36
CA PHE A 210 28.30 -9.90 6.13
C PHE A 210 29.13 -8.76 5.56
N ASP A 211 29.29 -8.76 4.24
CA ASP A 211 30.04 -7.73 3.52
C ASP A 211 29.27 -6.42 3.40
N ARG A 212 27.92 -6.51 3.36
CA ARG A 212 27.01 -5.40 3.19
C ARG A 212 25.76 -5.58 4.04
N VAL A 213 25.20 -4.45 4.48
CA VAL A 213 23.98 -4.40 5.31
C VAL A 213 22.91 -3.57 4.61
N ALA A 214 21.76 -4.18 4.35
CA ALA A 214 20.57 -3.51 3.87
C ALA A 214 19.47 -3.58 4.92
N MET A 215 18.86 -2.45 5.25
CA MET A 215 17.72 -2.35 6.14
C MET A 215 16.45 -2.06 5.34
N VAL A 216 15.38 -2.76 5.63
CA VAL A 216 14.07 -2.57 5.03
C VAL A 216 13.01 -2.43 6.12
N ASP A 217 12.15 -1.44 5.95
CA ASP A 217 11.06 -1.12 6.87
C ASP A 217 11.53 -0.80 8.29
N VAL A 218 12.78 -0.41 8.42
CA VAL A 218 13.42 -0.04 9.67
C VAL A 218 14.55 0.93 9.41
N GLN A 219 14.82 1.82 10.37
CA GLN A 219 15.93 2.75 10.34
C GLN A 219 16.97 2.41 11.41
N PRO A 220 18.27 2.74 11.20
CA PRO A 220 19.31 2.47 12.19
C PRO A 220 19.01 3.02 13.58
N SER A 221 18.30 4.17 13.65
CA SER A 221 17.91 4.81 14.91
C SER A 221 16.92 3.99 15.74
N PHE A 222 16.19 3.05 15.15
CA PHE A 222 15.23 2.20 15.84
C PHE A 222 15.90 0.99 16.52
N LEU A 223 17.14 0.69 16.14
CA LEU A 223 17.91 -0.44 16.62
C LEU A 223 19.07 -0.05 17.58
N GLU A 224 18.87 1.02 18.35
CA GLU A 224 19.74 1.46 19.45
C GLU A 224 21.23 1.52 19.12
N GLU A 225 21.63 2.34 18.14
CA GLU A 225 23.03 2.67 17.80
C GLU A 225 23.95 1.48 17.45
N ARG A 226 23.40 0.30 17.19
CA ARG A 226 24.18 -0.92 16.89
C ARG A 226 24.89 -0.88 15.53
N PHE A 227 24.55 0.13 14.69
CA PHE A 227 25.08 0.26 13.33
C PHE A 227 25.72 1.62 13.11
N PRO A 228 27.05 1.69 12.96
CA PRO A 228 27.72 2.94 12.63
C PRO A 228 27.42 3.40 11.19
N ASP A 229 27.38 2.45 10.23
CA ASP A 229 27.11 2.70 8.82
C ASP A 229 26.35 1.52 8.21
N VAL A 230 25.33 1.81 7.38
CA VAL A 230 24.59 0.81 6.61
C VAL A 230 24.69 1.12 5.12
N ASP A 231 24.63 0.09 4.29
CA ASP A 231 24.77 0.25 2.84
C ASP A 231 23.50 0.74 2.19
N LEU A 232 22.34 0.27 2.65
CA LEU A 232 21.04 0.61 2.09
C LEU A 232 19.99 0.72 3.18
N VAL A 233 19.15 1.77 3.09
CA VAL A 233 17.88 1.87 3.84
C VAL A 233 16.75 2.13 2.86
N ILE A 234 15.72 1.28 2.89
CA ILE A 234 14.44 1.48 2.19
C ILE A 234 13.33 1.42 3.24
N ASP A 235 12.59 2.51 3.40
CA ASP A 235 11.64 2.64 4.50
C ASP A 235 10.53 3.65 4.17
N HIS A 236 9.39 3.54 4.85
CA HIS A 236 8.29 4.50 4.75
C HIS A 236 8.01 5.25 6.07
N HIS A 237 8.69 4.89 7.14
CA HIS A 237 8.50 5.56 8.44
C HIS A 237 9.04 6.99 8.44
N PRO A 238 8.49 7.89 9.28
CA PRO A 238 9.02 9.24 9.47
C PRO A 238 10.49 9.22 9.92
N VAL A 239 11.29 10.14 9.38
CA VAL A 239 12.69 10.27 9.75
C VAL A 239 12.80 11.17 10.99
N GLU A 240 13.06 10.58 12.14
CA GLU A 240 13.23 11.32 13.41
C GLU A 240 14.68 11.76 13.63
N ARG A 241 15.64 11.00 13.12
CA ARG A 241 17.09 11.28 13.24
C ARG A 241 17.79 11.11 11.89
N PRO A 242 18.90 11.81 11.64
CA PRO A 242 19.66 11.68 10.40
C PRO A 242 20.07 10.23 10.14
N ILE A 243 19.71 9.67 8.98
CA ILE A 243 20.08 8.32 8.57
C ILE A 243 21.44 8.36 7.92
N LYS A 244 22.41 7.62 8.47
CA LYS A 244 23.71 7.34 7.88
C LYS A 244 23.64 6.07 7.07
N ALA A 245 23.51 6.21 5.76
CA ALA A 245 23.49 5.08 4.82
C ALA A 245 24.12 5.52 3.50
N HIS A 246 24.77 4.58 2.81
CA HIS A 246 25.38 4.84 1.48
C HIS A 246 24.29 5.13 0.44
N ILE A 247 23.21 4.35 0.46
CA ILE A 247 22.01 4.57 -0.34
C ILE A 247 20.81 4.62 0.61
N LYS A 248 19.97 5.64 0.44
CA LYS A 248 18.72 5.75 1.19
C LYS A 248 17.55 6.12 0.30
N ASP A 249 16.43 5.46 0.52
CA ASP A 249 15.14 5.82 -0.07
C ASP A 249 14.05 5.69 1.00
N VAL A 250 13.79 6.80 1.67
CA VAL A 250 12.79 6.87 2.74
C VAL A 250 11.65 7.77 2.28
N ARG A 251 10.43 7.21 2.26
CA ARG A 251 9.24 7.86 1.69
C ARG A 251 8.07 7.89 2.68
N PRO A 252 8.06 8.82 3.66
CA PRO A 252 7.03 8.87 4.69
C PRO A 252 5.61 9.14 4.20
N ALA A 253 5.46 9.55 2.94
CA ALA A 253 4.15 9.73 2.32
C ALA A 253 3.52 8.41 1.84
N TYR A 254 4.31 7.33 1.71
CA TYR A 254 3.80 6.02 1.28
C TYR A 254 3.18 5.26 2.44
N GLY A 255 2.16 4.47 2.16
CA GLY A 255 1.49 3.66 3.17
C GLY A 255 2.25 2.40 3.58
N ALA A 256 3.25 1.96 2.77
CA ALA A 256 4.04 0.76 3.02
C ALA A 256 5.38 0.79 2.29
N THR A 257 6.41 0.17 2.86
CA THR A 257 7.72 -0.06 2.21
C THR A 257 7.58 -1.04 1.05
N SER A 258 6.68 -2.01 1.14
CA SER A 258 6.30 -2.91 0.04
C SER A 258 5.93 -2.15 -1.24
N THR A 259 5.26 -1.02 -1.14
CA THR A 259 4.92 -0.17 -2.30
C THR A 259 6.17 0.32 -3.02
N ILE A 260 7.21 0.75 -2.27
CA ILE A 260 8.49 1.19 -2.84
C ILE A 260 9.16 0.03 -3.59
N LEU A 261 9.16 -1.16 -2.98
CA LEU A 261 9.76 -2.36 -3.59
C LEU A 261 8.99 -2.83 -4.84
N VAL A 262 7.66 -2.69 -4.87
CA VAL A 262 6.87 -2.96 -6.09
C VAL A 262 7.28 -2.04 -7.23
N GLU A 263 7.45 -0.75 -6.97
CA GLU A 263 7.94 0.19 -7.99
C GLU A 263 9.31 -0.22 -8.52
N TYR A 264 10.23 -0.64 -7.65
CA TYR A 264 11.56 -1.10 -8.05
C TYR A 264 11.53 -2.37 -8.89
N LEU A 265 10.77 -3.38 -8.47
CA LEU A 265 10.63 -4.62 -9.21
C LEU A 265 10.06 -4.37 -10.61
N ARG A 266 9.04 -3.52 -10.72
CA ARG A 266 8.43 -3.11 -12.00
C ARG A 266 9.39 -2.30 -12.87
N ALA A 267 10.12 -1.34 -12.28
CA ALA A 267 11.09 -0.52 -13.02
C ALA A 267 12.25 -1.34 -13.59
N ALA A 268 12.64 -2.40 -12.89
CA ALA A 268 13.71 -3.33 -13.28
C ALA A 268 13.21 -4.51 -14.12
N ASP A 269 11.94 -4.53 -14.53
CA ASP A 269 11.29 -5.61 -15.27
C ASP A 269 11.48 -7.00 -14.61
N VAL A 270 11.53 -7.04 -13.26
CA VAL A 270 11.65 -8.29 -12.50
C VAL A 270 10.30 -8.98 -12.45
N LYS A 271 10.25 -10.25 -12.86
CA LYS A 271 9.03 -11.05 -12.77
C LYS A 271 8.66 -11.30 -11.29
N ILE A 272 7.51 -10.78 -10.88
CA ILE A 272 6.97 -11.00 -9.55
C ILE A 272 6.25 -12.36 -9.53
N SER A 273 6.75 -13.29 -8.74
CA SER A 273 6.09 -14.60 -8.53
C SER A 273 4.81 -14.44 -7.73
N GLN A 274 3.87 -15.40 -7.86
CA GLN A 274 2.64 -15.41 -7.07
C GLN A 274 2.90 -15.34 -5.56
N ARG A 275 3.93 -16.05 -5.08
CA ARG A 275 4.38 -16.04 -3.69
C ARG A 275 4.80 -14.64 -3.25
N LEU A 276 5.68 -13.97 -4.01
CA LEU A 276 6.14 -12.61 -3.72
C LEU A 276 4.99 -11.60 -3.82
N ALA A 277 4.12 -11.74 -4.82
CA ALA A 277 2.94 -10.89 -4.97
C ALA A 277 2.00 -11.00 -3.77
N THR A 278 1.80 -12.21 -3.24
CA THR A 278 0.97 -12.44 -2.05
C THR A 278 1.58 -11.79 -0.80
N ALA A 279 2.90 -11.91 -0.64
CA ALA A 279 3.62 -11.29 0.47
C ALA A 279 3.50 -9.77 0.43
N LEU A 280 3.84 -9.15 -0.70
CA LEU A 280 3.79 -7.69 -0.89
C LEU A 280 2.37 -7.13 -0.77
N LEU A 281 1.37 -7.84 -1.31
CA LEU A 281 -0.03 -7.46 -1.18
C LEU A 281 -0.46 -7.45 0.29
N TYR A 282 -0.03 -8.45 1.06
CA TYR A 282 -0.33 -8.52 2.49
C TYR A 282 0.40 -7.42 3.27
N GLY A 283 1.67 -7.11 2.96
CA GLY A 283 2.41 -6.00 3.54
C GLY A 283 1.66 -4.67 3.37
N ILE A 284 1.30 -4.31 2.13
CA ILE A 284 0.52 -3.09 1.86
C ILE A 284 -0.82 -3.11 2.61
N LYS A 285 -1.52 -4.25 2.60
CA LYS A 285 -2.82 -4.39 3.26
C LYS A 285 -2.73 -4.21 4.78
N SER A 286 -1.71 -4.78 5.41
CA SER A 286 -1.46 -4.72 6.85
C SER A 286 -1.24 -3.27 7.30
N ASP A 287 -0.32 -2.57 6.67
CA ASP A 287 0.10 -1.24 7.08
C ASP A 287 -0.93 -0.15 6.80
N THR A 288 -1.66 -0.32 5.70
CA THR A 288 -2.70 0.64 5.29
C THR A 288 -4.09 0.26 5.79
N LEU A 289 -4.25 -0.82 6.56
CA LEU A 289 -5.56 -1.39 6.92
C LEU A 289 -6.46 -1.58 5.69
N GLY A 290 -5.92 -2.19 4.63
CA GLY A 290 -6.64 -2.39 3.38
C GLY A 290 -6.89 -1.10 2.58
N LEU A 291 -6.00 -0.11 2.69
CA LEU A 291 -6.08 1.24 2.11
C LEU A 291 -7.04 2.20 2.85
N GLU A 292 -7.56 1.81 4.00
CA GLU A 292 -8.43 2.66 4.82
C GLU A 292 -7.65 3.70 5.63
N ARG A 293 -6.36 3.47 5.87
CA ARG A 293 -5.49 4.33 6.66
C ARG A 293 -4.20 4.65 5.90
N GLY A 294 -3.95 5.92 5.61
CA GLY A 294 -2.67 6.41 5.08
C GLY A 294 -2.32 5.94 3.66
N GLY A 295 -3.24 5.27 2.96
CA GLY A 295 -3.01 4.82 1.60
C GLY A 295 -2.93 5.97 0.60
N THR A 296 -1.90 5.96 -0.24
CA THR A 296 -1.69 6.92 -1.33
C THR A 296 -2.10 6.33 -2.69
N LYS A 297 -2.03 7.16 -3.73
CA LYS A 297 -2.22 6.66 -5.10
C LYS A 297 -1.19 5.59 -5.47
N ALA A 298 0.06 5.72 -5.00
CA ALA A 298 1.11 4.74 -5.25
C ALA A 298 0.78 3.38 -4.61
N ASP A 299 0.26 3.40 -3.37
CA ASP A 299 -0.17 2.19 -2.67
C ASP A 299 -1.35 1.52 -3.37
N LEU A 300 -2.34 2.31 -3.83
CA LEU A 300 -3.46 1.79 -4.61
C LEU A 300 -3.01 1.17 -5.95
N ASP A 301 -2.11 1.83 -6.67
CA ASP A 301 -1.58 1.33 -7.95
C ASP A 301 -0.76 0.04 -7.75
N ALA A 302 0.05 -0.04 -6.68
CA ALA A 302 0.79 -1.24 -6.31
C ALA A 302 -0.15 -2.38 -5.87
N PHE A 303 -1.13 -2.07 -5.02
CA PHE A 303 -2.15 -3.01 -4.57
C PHE A 303 -2.93 -3.62 -5.74
N ALA A 304 -3.45 -2.78 -6.65
CA ALA A 304 -4.20 -3.22 -7.82
C ALA A 304 -3.36 -4.12 -8.73
N TYR A 305 -2.10 -3.79 -8.94
CA TYR A 305 -1.17 -4.59 -9.72
C TYR A 305 -0.93 -5.97 -9.09
N LEU A 306 -0.63 -6.01 -7.78
CA LEU A 306 -0.35 -7.25 -7.05
C LEU A 306 -1.59 -8.12 -6.90
N TYR A 307 -2.77 -7.52 -6.78
CA TYR A 307 -4.04 -8.22 -6.60
C TYR A 307 -4.29 -9.27 -7.69
N LEU A 308 -3.94 -8.96 -8.93
CA LEU A 308 -4.11 -9.88 -10.06
C LEU A 308 -3.08 -11.03 -10.06
N LEU A 309 -1.98 -10.89 -9.33
CA LEU A 309 -0.88 -11.86 -9.28
C LEU A 309 -0.91 -12.73 -8.03
N ALA A 310 -1.53 -12.25 -6.95
CA ALA A 310 -1.49 -12.87 -5.64
C ALA A 310 -2.35 -14.13 -5.52
N ASN A 311 -2.01 -14.98 -4.56
CA ASN A 311 -2.83 -16.13 -4.15
C ASN A 311 -3.77 -15.72 -3.02
N HIS A 312 -5.02 -15.39 -3.35
CA HIS A 312 -6.02 -14.95 -2.38
C HIS A 312 -6.44 -16.04 -1.38
N ASN A 313 -6.27 -17.33 -1.72
CA ASN A 313 -6.51 -18.40 -0.75
C ASN A 313 -5.42 -18.43 0.32
N ALA A 314 -4.15 -18.28 -0.09
CA ALA A 314 -3.05 -18.16 0.86
C ALA A 314 -3.21 -16.89 1.71
N LEU A 315 -3.56 -15.76 1.11
CA LEU A 315 -3.78 -14.49 1.80
C LEU A 315 -4.85 -14.63 2.91
N ARG A 316 -6.00 -15.23 2.60
CA ARG A 316 -7.04 -15.46 3.62
C ARG A 316 -6.59 -16.37 4.78
N ARG A 317 -5.76 -17.37 4.49
CA ARG A 317 -5.21 -18.25 5.53
C ARG A 317 -4.16 -17.54 6.40
N ILE A 318 -3.43 -16.59 5.84
CA ILE A 318 -2.50 -15.74 6.59
C ILE A 318 -3.28 -14.79 7.52
N GLU A 319 -4.30 -14.12 7.00
CA GLU A 319 -5.14 -13.17 7.75
C GLU A 319 -5.98 -13.82 8.85
N ARG A 320 -6.22 -15.11 8.72
CA ARG A 320 -7.01 -15.89 9.68
C ARG A 320 -6.24 -17.16 10.01
N PRO A 321 -5.16 -17.04 10.81
CA PRO A 321 -4.38 -18.20 11.20
C PRO A 321 -5.22 -19.19 11.98
N GLU A 322 -4.83 -20.47 11.88
CA GLU A 322 -5.48 -21.54 12.61
C GLU A 322 -5.32 -21.32 14.11
N LEU A 323 -6.42 -21.47 14.83
CA LEU A 323 -6.42 -21.42 16.28
C LEU A 323 -6.20 -22.85 16.82
N SER A 324 -5.35 -22.98 17.84
CA SER A 324 -5.22 -24.24 18.56
C SER A 324 -6.45 -24.54 19.42
N ASP A 325 -6.67 -25.79 19.78
CA ASP A 325 -7.76 -26.19 20.70
C ASP A 325 -7.70 -25.38 22.01
N ALA A 326 -6.49 -25.19 22.55
CA ALA A 326 -6.30 -24.37 23.77
C ALA A 326 -6.71 -22.90 23.55
N ALA A 327 -6.46 -22.34 22.37
CA ALA A 327 -6.92 -20.98 22.02
C ALA A 327 -8.45 -20.91 21.88
N LEU A 328 -9.06 -21.92 21.28
CA LEU A 328 -10.53 -22.04 21.18
C LEU A 328 -11.18 -22.17 22.55
N ASP A 329 -10.60 -22.97 23.46
CA ASP A 329 -11.06 -23.10 24.84
C ASP A 329 -10.96 -21.78 25.61
N ALA A 330 -9.85 -21.04 25.45
CA ALA A 330 -9.67 -19.73 26.07
C ALA A 330 -10.72 -18.72 25.56
N LEU A 331 -11.00 -18.72 24.26
CA LEU A 331 -12.03 -17.86 23.66
C LEU A 331 -13.44 -18.25 24.18
N ALA A 332 -13.75 -19.54 24.26
CA ALA A 332 -15.03 -20.02 24.77
C ALA A 332 -15.23 -19.59 26.25
N GLN A 333 -14.19 -19.74 27.08
CA GLN A 333 -14.22 -19.27 28.48
C GLN A 333 -14.37 -17.74 28.56
N GLY A 334 -13.63 -17.01 27.72
CA GLY A 334 -13.74 -15.55 27.65
C GLY A 334 -15.15 -15.09 27.28
N LEU A 335 -15.77 -15.74 26.30
CA LEU A 335 -17.15 -15.47 25.90
C LEU A 335 -18.15 -15.79 27.01
N ALA A 336 -17.99 -16.91 27.71
CA ALA A 336 -18.87 -17.30 28.80
C ALA A 336 -18.81 -16.33 29.99
N ARG A 337 -17.65 -15.72 30.22
CA ARG A 337 -17.40 -14.77 31.33
C ARG A 337 -17.52 -13.30 30.92
N ARG A 338 -17.91 -13.02 29.66
CA ARG A 338 -18.01 -11.64 29.18
C ARG A 338 -19.04 -10.82 29.97
N ARG A 339 -18.74 -9.55 30.09
CA ARG A 339 -19.64 -8.54 30.69
C ARG A 339 -19.72 -7.34 29.75
N VAL A 340 -20.91 -6.83 29.52
CA VAL A 340 -21.11 -5.57 28.79
C VAL A 340 -21.69 -4.56 29.79
N LEU A 341 -20.93 -3.52 30.08
CA LEU A 341 -21.28 -2.47 31.04
C LEU A 341 -21.05 -1.10 30.40
N HIS A 342 -22.07 -0.27 30.36
CA HIS A 342 -21.98 1.09 29.79
C HIS A 342 -21.39 1.15 28.37
N GLY A 343 -21.75 0.19 27.51
CA GLY A 343 -21.18 0.11 26.15
C GLY A 343 -19.74 -0.39 26.07
N VAL A 344 -19.21 -0.95 27.17
CA VAL A 344 -17.88 -1.54 27.22
C VAL A 344 -17.99 -3.06 27.35
N PHE A 345 -17.41 -3.78 26.39
CA PHE A 345 -17.24 -5.23 26.46
C PHE A 345 -16.02 -5.56 27.29
N PHE A 346 -16.17 -6.38 28.31
CA PHE A 346 -15.08 -6.89 29.14
C PHE A 346 -15.02 -8.42 29.05
N SER A 347 -13.80 -8.94 28.93
CA SER A 347 -13.54 -10.37 29.00
C SER A 347 -12.17 -10.67 29.60
N HIS A 348 -12.06 -11.84 30.20
CA HIS A 348 -10.80 -12.38 30.71
C HIS A 348 -10.63 -13.82 30.22
N LEU A 349 -9.55 -14.04 29.46
CA LEU A 349 -9.27 -15.32 28.80
C LEU A 349 -8.64 -16.36 29.72
N GLY A 350 -8.30 -15.98 30.98
CA GLY A 350 -7.51 -16.83 31.86
C GLY A 350 -6.04 -16.88 31.45
N SER A 351 -5.39 -18.02 31.63
CA SER A 351 -4.02 -18.23 31.17
C SER A 351 -4.03 -18.56 29.68
N VAL A 352 -3.26 -17.82 28.90
CA VAL A 352 -3.10 -18.00 27.44
C VAL A 352 -1.65 -18.27 27.09
N ALA A 353 -1.43 -19.16 26.13
CA ALA A 353 -0.09 -19.53 25.70
C ALA A 353 0.57 -18.43 24.86
N VAL A 354 -0.23 -17.64 24.14
CA VAL A 354 0.23 -16.61 23.19
C VAL A 354 -0.45 -15.29 23.53
N ALA A 355 0.35 -14.23 23.71
CA ALA A 355 -0.13 -12.90 24.08
C ALA A 355 -1.11 -12.30 23.05
N ASP A 356 -0.94 -12.62 21.77
CA ASP A 356 -1.72 -12.05 20.66
C ASP A 356 -3.18 -12.53 20.62
N LEU A 357 -3.54 -13.57 21.33
CA LEU A 357 -4.94 -13.96 21.47
C LEU A 357 -5.76 -12.86 22.17
N VAL A 358 -5.12 -12.08 23.06
CA VAL A 358 -5.78 -11.01 23.82
C VAL A 358 -6.23 -9.86 22.91
N PRO A 359 -5.39 -9.28 22.05
CA PRO A 359 -5.83 -8.26 21.10
C PRO A 359 -6.80 -8.78 20.04
N GLN A 360 -6.63 -9.99 19.52
CA GLN A 360 -7.57 -10.59 18.57
C GLN A 360 -8.99 -10.70 19.16
N PHE A 361 -9.09 -11.12 20.42
CA PHE A 361 -10.38 -11.18 21.07
C PHE A 361 -10.94 -9.81 21.44
N ALA A 362 -10.07 -8.81 21.66
CA ALA A 362 -10.53 -7.44 21.83
C ALA A 362 -11.14 -6.85 20.55
N ASP A 363 -10.56 -7.15 19.39
CA ASP A 363 -11.13 -6.76 18.09
C ASP A 363 -12.47 -7.46 17.84
N PHE A 364 -12.59 -8.74 18.20
CA PHE A 364 -13.87 -9.46 18.15
C PHE A 364 -14.92 -8.84 19.07
N GLY A 365 -14.57 -8.43 20.28
CA GLY A 365 -15.47 -7.83 21.24
C GLY A 365 -16.14 -6.53 20.78
N LEU A 366 -15.46 -5.76 19.88
CA LEU A 366 -16.07 -4.56 19.27
C LEU A 366 -17.23 -4.87 18.30
N GLN A 367 -17.36 -6.11 17.84
CA GLN A 367 -18.44 -6.51 16.95
C GLN A 367 -19.77 -6.77 17.69
N ALA A 368 -19.74 -6.75 19.03
CA ALA A 368 -20.95 -6.94 19.81
C ALA A 368 -21.86 -5.70 19.71
N GLU A 369 -23.17 -5.93 19.61
CA GLU A 369 -24.17 -4.86 19.47
C GLU A 369 -24.13 -3.89 20.64
N GLY A 370 -24.10 -2.59 20.36
CA GLY A 370 -24.08 -1.52 21.35
C GLY A 370 -22.75 -1.35 22.10
N VAL A 371 -21.67 -1.98 21.61
CA VAL A 371 -20.34 -1.87 22.20
C VAL A 371 -19.52 -0.79 21.45
N GLU A 372 -19.01 0.17 22.24
CA GLU A 372 -18.08 1.20 21.75
C GLU A 372 -16.63 0.94 22.18
N TRP A 373 -16.45 0.18 23.24
CA TRP A 373 -15.15 -0.19 23.79
C TRP A 373 -15.06 -1.68 24.05
N SER A 374 -13.94 -2.29 23.72
CA SER A 374 -13.63 -3.68 24.02
C SER A 374 -12.35 -3.77 24.84
N VAL A 375 -12.41 -4.47 25.96
CA VAL A 375 -11.34 -4.64 26.93
C VAL A 375 -11.19 -6.11 27.24
N VAL A 376 -10.11 -6.68 26.77
CA VAL A 376 -9.80 -8.10 26.98
C VAL A 376 -8.50 -8.22 27.75
N SER A 377 -8.47 -9.13 28.70
CA SER A 377 -7.28 -9.45 29.47
C SER A 377 -6.97 -10.95 29.43
N GLY A 378 -5.70 -11.30 29.56
CA GLY A 378 -5.22 -12.67 29.66
C GLY A 378 -3.91 -12.73 30.44
N VAL A 379 -3.62 -13.84 31.06
CA VAL A 379 -2.36 -14.09 31.79
C VAL A 379 -1.40 -14.81 30.84
N VAL A 380 -0.23 -14.21 30.63
CA VAL A 380 0.86 -14.78 29.84
C VAL A 380 2.07 -14.90 30.75
N GLY A 381 2.43 -16.12 31.12
CA GLY A 381 3.49 -16.32 32.10
C GLY A 381 3.21 -15.63 33.44
N ALA A 382 4.07 -14.70 33.85
CA ALA A 382 3.95 -13.92 35.07
C ALA A 382 3.31 -12.52 34.87
N GLU A 383 2.73 -12.24 33.73
CA GLU A 383 2.18 -10.94 33.34
C GLU A 383 0.72 -11.02 32.94
N VAL A 384 -0.02 -9.95 33.22
CA VAL A 384 -1.38 -9.73 32.70
C VAL A 384 -1.28 -8.81 31.51
N HIS A 385 -1.63 -9.30 30.35
CA HIS A 385 -1.77 -8.53 29.13
C HIS A 385 -3.22 -8.04 29.01
N ILE A 386 -3.39 -6.75 28.76
CA ILE A 386 -4.71 -6.14 28.58
C ILE A 386 -4.70 -5.43 27.23
N SER A 387 -5.63 -5.77 26.37
CA SER A 387 -5.84 -5.09 25.11
C SER A 387 -7.14 -4.30 25.13
N ILE A 388 -7.06 -3.06 24.65
CA ILE A 388 -8.17 -2.14 24.61
C ILE A 388 -8.37 -1.67 23.18
N ARG A 389 -9.62 -1.70 22.75
CA ARG A 389 -10.06 -1.22 21.44
C ARG A 389 -11.23 -0.26 21.64
N ASN A 390 -11.34 0.75 20.79
CA ASN A 390 -12.52 1.61 20.72
C ASN A 390 -12.80 2.07 19.29
N VAL A 391 -14.01 2.59 19.06
CA VAL A 391 -14.41 3.17 17.77
C VAL A 391 -13.79 4.55 17.47
N GLY A 392 -13.06 5.13 18.42
CA GLY A 392 -12.18 6.30 18.21
C GLY A 392 -12.84 7.67 18.13
N TYR A 393 -14.16 7.80 18.30
CA TYR A 393 -14.86 9.06 18.06
C TYR A 393 -14.64 10.11 19.16
N VAL A 394 -14.59 9.75 20.44
CA VAL A 394 -14.62 10.71 21.56
C VAL A 394 -13.36 10.74 22.39
N ARG A 395 -12.80 9.57 22.76
CA ARG A 395 -11.65 9.45 23.68
C ARG A 395 -10.55 8.59 23.10
N SER A 396 -9.30 8.89 23.48
CA SER A 396 -8.12 8.10 23.10
C SER A 396 -8.00 6.85 23.96
N ALA A 397 -7.92 5.67 23.33
CA ALA A 397 -7.66 4.41 24.02
C ALA A 397 -6.34 4.47 24.80
N GLY A 398 -5.28 5.06 24.20
CA GLY A 398 -3.97 5.18 24.84
C GLY A 398 -4.00 6.03 26.12
N GLU A 399 -4.72 7.16 26.11
CA GLU A 399 -4.86 8.03 27.29
C GLU A 399 -5.63 7.34 28.41
N ILE A 400 -6.77 6.72 28.09
CA ILE A 400 -7.58 5.97 29.05
C ILE A 400 -6.80 4.79 29.63
N THR A 401 -6.06 4.06 28.80
CA THR A 401 -5.24 2.92 29.26
C THR A 401 -4.14 3.37 30.19
N ARG A 402 -3.47 4.49 29.88
CA ARG A 402 -2.43 5.07 30.74
C ARG A 402 -3.02 5.54 32.08
N ALA A 403 -4.16 6.20 32.05
CA ALA A 403 -4.86 6.64 33.26
C ALA A 403 -5.35 5.46 34.14
N ALA A 404 -5.77 4.36 33.49
CA ALA A 404 -6.27 3.19 34.20
C ALA A 404 -5.16 2.30 34.79
N PHE A 405 -4.02 2.17 34.11
CA PHE A 405 -3.04 1.11 34.40
C PHE A 405 -1.59 1.58 34.46
N GLY A 406 -1.28 2.85 34.18
CA GLY A 406 0.10 3.35 34.11
C GLY A 406 0.86 3.30 35.44
N ASP A 407 0.17 3.23 36.55
CA ASP A 407 0.73 3.06 37.93
C ASP A 407 1.11 1.60 38.24
N LEU A 408 0.62 0.62 37.45
CA LEU A 408 0.81 -0.81 37.69
C LEU A 408 1.85 -1.44 36.77
N GLY A 409 2.06 -0.89 35.56
CA GLY A 409 2.97 -1.46 34.59
C GLY A 409 3.08 -0.59 33.33
N SER A 410 3.58 -1.17 32.24
CA SER A 410 3.61 -0.51 30.94
C SER A 410 2.18 -0.34 30.42
N ALA A 411 1.77 0.91 30.08
CA ALA A 411 0.43 1.19 29.60
C ALA A 411 0.42 2.37 28.63
N GLY A 412 -0.24 2.20 27.47
CA GLY A 412 -0.33 3.26 26.46
C GLY A 412 -0.87 2.73 25.13
N GLY A 413 -0.78 3.57 24.10
CA GLY A 413 -1.23 3.24 22.76
C GLY A 413 -1.73 4.46 21.99
N HIS A 414 -2.46 4.19 20.94
CA HIS A 414 -3.00 5.17 20.01
C HIS A 414 -4.47 5.53 20.35
N ARG A 415 -5.09 6.28 19.44
CA ARG A 415 -6.47 6.75 19.61
C ARG A 415 -7.49 5.61 19.69
N THR A 416 -7.35 4.57 18.85
CA THR A 416 -8.32 3.48 18.70
C THR A 416 -7.89 2.18 19.35
N MET A 417 -6.60 2.02 19.67
CA MET A 417 -6.03 0.81 20.23
C MET A 417 -4.98 1.10 21.28
N ALA A 418 -4.97 0.30 22.35
CA ALA A 418 -4.00 0.44 23.41
C ALA A 418 -3.72 -0.92 24.08
N LYS A 419 -2.58 -0.99 24.78
CA LYS A 419 -2.13 -2.17 25.50
C LYS A 419 -1.65 -1.77 26.89
N ALA A 420 -1.88 -2.63 27.88
CA ALA A 420 -1.17 -2.60 29.13
C ALA A 420 -0.56 -3.99 29.42
N VAL A 421 0.65 -3.99 29.98
CA VAL A 421 1.34 -5.18 30.46
C VAL A 421 1.71 -4.95 31.92
N ILE A 422 1.19 -5.80 32.80
CA ILE A 422 1.23 -5.60 34.24
C ILE A 422 1.72 -6.88 34.90
N PRO A 423 2.72 -6.85 35.78
CA PRO A 423 3.08 -8.02 36.56
C PRO A 423 1.87 -8.59 37.30
N LEU A 424 1.65 -9.90 37.24
CA LEU A 424 0.49 -10.60 37.80
C LEU A 424 0.30 -10.26 39.26
N ALA A 425 1.40 -10.18 40.05
CA ALA A 425 1.39 -9.84 41.49
C ALA A 425 0.80 -8.46 41.78
N ARG A 426 0.83 -7.52 40.81
CA ARG A 426 0.28 -6.17 40.98
C ARG A 426 -1.22 -6.07 40.69
N LEU A 427 -1.74 -6.95 39.86
CA LEU A 427 -3.14 -6.88 39.45
C LEU A 427 -4.01 -8.05 39.97
N GLY A 428 -3.48 -9.26 40.09
CA GLY A 428 -4.29 -10.45 40.34
C GLY A 428 -4.04 -11.19 41.66
N GLY A 429 -2.93 -10.91 42.31
CA GLY A 429 -2.42 -11.78 43.37
C GLY A 429 -1.88 -13.11 42.81
N GLU A 430 -1.40 -14.01 43.68
CA GLU A 430 -0.69 -15.22 43.27
C GLU A 430 -1.56 -16.23 42.48
N ASP A 431 -2.87 -16.21 42.70
CA ASP A 431 -3.82 -17.17 42.07
C ASP A 431 -4.61 -16.58 40.87
N GLY A 432 -4.33 -15.33 40.49
CA GLY A 432 -5.01 -14.66 39.36
C GLY A 432 -6.50 -14.38 39.55
N ARG A 433 -7.08 -14.70 40.72
CA ARG A 433 -8.50 -14.45 40.97
C ARG A 433 -8.80 -12.95 41.07
N GLY A 434 -9.95 -12.55 40.54
CA GLY A 434 -10.41 -11.16 40.56
C GLY A 434 -9.73 -10.22 39.59
N ILE A 435 -8.89 -10.73 38.65
CA ILE A 435 -8.25 -9.90 37.59
C ILE A 435 -9.32 -9.13 36.83
N GLN A 436 -10.35 -9.84 36.36
CA GLN A 436 -11.41 -9.23 35.56
C GLN A 436 -12.12 -8.09 36.30
N ASP A 437 -12.46 -8.30 37.56
CA ASP A 437 -13.13 -7.27 38.37
C ASP A 437 -12.25 -6.04 38.56
N ARG A 438 -10.96 -6.21 38.80
CA ARG A 438 -10.01 -5.10 38.91
C ARG A 438 -9.83 -4.35 37.59
N VAL A 439 -9.76 -5.06 36.48
CA VAL A 439 -9.69 -4.44 35.14
C VAL A 439 -10.96 -3.63 34.88
N VAL A 440 -12.13 -4.19 35.14
CA VAL A 440 -13.43 -3.51 35.03
C VAL A 440 -13.48 -2.25 35.84
N GLN A 441 -13.18 -2.35 37.15
CA GLN A 441 -13.24 -1.19 38.07
C GLN A 441 -12.30 -0.07 37.64
N ARG A 442 -11.04 -0.38 37.31
CA ARG A 442 -10.05 0.64 36.96
C ARG A 442 -10.41 1.32 35.64
N LEU A 443 -10.85 0.56 34.64
CA LEU A 443 -11.21 1.14 33.35
C LEU A 443 -12.48 1.97 33.41
N LEU A 444 -13.54 1.49 34.08
CA LEU A 444 -14.78 2.25 34.24
C LEU A 444 -14.53 3.57 35.01
N ARG A 445 -13.67 3.55 36.02
CA ARG A 445 -13.25 4.77 36.72
C ARG A 445 -12.51 5.75 35.78
N ALA A 446 -11.58 5.27 34.95
CA ALA A 446 -10.87 6.10 34.00
C ALA A 446 -11.81 6.65 32.89
N LEU A 447 -12.85 5.92 32.54
CA LEU A 447 -13.92 6.37 31.63
C LEU A 447 -14.93 7.34 32.31
N GLY A 448 -14.80 7.59 33.62
CA GLY A 448 -15.68 8.51 34.35
C GLY A 448 -16.98 7.88 34.91
N PHE A 449 -17.14 6.57 34.76
CA PHE A 449 -18.24 5.84 35.39
C PHE A 449 -17.91 5.55 36.85
N ASN A 450 -18.13 6.53 37.76
CA ASN A 450 -17.95 6.34 39.17
C ASN A 450 -19.11 5.52 39.75
N GLY A 451 -18.80 4.31 40.18
CA GLY A 451 -19.80 3.33 40.56
C GLY A 451 -20.73 3.77 41.67
N LYS A 452 -22.03 3.66 41.40
CA LYS A 452 -23.09 3.11 42.26
C LYS A 452 -24.08 2.50 41.27
N GLY A 453 -23.99 1.24 41.08
CA GLY A 453 -24.95 0.46 40.33
C GLY A 453 -24.71 -1.01 40.68
#